data_e71e576d72d1b82b6aa38cf769d58dc9
#
_entry.id   e71e576d72d1b82b6aa38cf769d58dc9
#
_cell.length_a   1.000
_cell.length_b   1.000
_cell.length_c   1.000
_cell.angle_alpha   90.00
_cell.angle_beta   90.00
_cell.angle_gamma   90.00
#
_symmetry.space_group_name_H-M   'P 1'
#
loop_
_entity.id
_entity.type
_entity.pdbx_description
1 polymer ?
#
loop_
_entity_poly.entity_id
_entity_poly.type
_entity_poly.pdbx_seq_one_letter_code
_entity_poly.pdbx_strand_id
1 'polypeptide(L)'
;MLRAGIVGLPNVGKSTLFNALVENAKAQAANFPFCTIEPNVGVVAVPDPRLAILTEISKSESTVPARMEFVDIAGLVKGASKGEGLGNQFLANIREVDAIVHVVRCFENDDIIHVDGSIDPLRDAEIINLELALADLEQIERRLERVRKQARRDPEAQAELAVLEKIQPLLADGQPARTVELAEDEELLIKSLGFLTRKPIIYAANVAEDELAEGNAWVEQVKTLAASENAQVVIISAQVEAELLELPADERIDFLAALGVEEGGLKSLIRATYDLLGLRTYFTTGPKETRAWTIIAGMSAPQAAGVIHTDFERGFIRAETIAYPDLIEHGSMNAAKEKGLLRSEGKDYTVQEGDVMLFRFNV
;
A
#
# COMPACT_ATOMS: atom_id res chain seq x y z
N MET A 1 -11.11 4.90 1.43
CA MET A 1 -10.19 3.88 0.89
C MET A 1 -8.79 4.30 1.30
N LEU A 2 -7.88 3.38 1.67
CA LEU A 2 -6.50 3.74 1.99
C LEU A 2 -5.74 4.07 0.70
N ARG A 3 -4.82 5.03 0.79
CA ARG A 3 -4.10 5.63 -0.34
C ARG A 3 -2.60 5.43 -0.23
N ALA A 4 -1.95 5.09 -1.34
CA ALA A 4 -0.50 5.08 -1.45
C ALA A 4 -0.03 6.21 -2.37
N GLY A 5 0.87 7.04 -1.91
CA GLY A 5 1.45 8.13 -2.70
C GLY A 5 2.71 7.68 -3.42
N ILE A 6 2.75 7.85 -4.73
CA ILE A 6 3.95 7.57 -5.53
C ILE A 6 4.82 8.81 -5.54
N VAL A 7 6.03 8.69 -5.03
CA VAL A 7 7.04 9.76 -4.98
C VAL A 7 8.31 9.34 -5.68
N GLY A 8 9.12 10.29 -6.05
CA GLY A 8 10.44 10.05 -6.67
C GLY A 8 10.97 11.34 -7.27
N LEU A 9 12.27 11.38 -7.49
CA LEU A 9 12.92 12.48 -8.21
C LEU A 9 12.46 12.54 -9.68
N PRO A 10 12.66 13.66 -10.38
CA PRO A 10 12.39 13.70 -11.81
C PRO A 10 13.17 12.64 -12.59
N ASN A 11 12.57 12.11 -13.64
CA ASN A 11 13.19 11.15 -14.59
C ASN A 11 13.59 9.78 -14.01
N VAL A 12 12.98 9.37 -12.89
CA VAL A 12 13.16 8.01 -12.30
C VAL A 12 12.16 6.97 -12.83
N GLY A 13 11.24 7.37 -13.74
CA GLY A 13 10.18 6.49 -14.26
C GLY A 13 8.85 6.60 -13.52
N LYS A 14 8.71 7.53 -12.56
CA LYS A 14 7.51 7.70 -11.74
C LYS A 14 6.22 7.87 -12.57
N SER A 15 6.21 8.79 -13.52
CA SER A 15 5.03 9.06 -14.36
C SER A 15 4.71 7.90 -15.31
N THR A 16 5.73 7.21 -15.83
CA THR A 16 5.54 5.99 -16.64
C THR A 16 4.87 4.91 -15.82
N LEU A 17 5.34 4.66 -14.59
CA LEU A 17 4.77 3.69 -13.66
C LEU A 17 3.30 4.06 -13.30
N PHE A 18 3.05 5.32 -12.96
CA PHE A 18 1.70 5.78 -12.62
C PHE A 18 0.74 5.64 -13.81
N ASN A 19 1.18 6.00 -15.01
CA ASN A 19 0.38 5.82 -16.22
C ASN A 19 0.07 4.34 -16.48
N ALA A 20 1.05 3.45 -16.29
CA ALA A 20 0.84 2.01 -16.40
C ALA A 20 -0.21 1.50 -15.38
N LEU A 21 -0.16 1.99 -14.13
CA LEU A 21 -1.18 1.71 -13.12
C LEU A 21 -2.58 2.15 -13.56
N VAL A 22 -2.71 3.38 -14.05
CA VAL A 22 -4.00 3.96 -14.46
C VAL A 22 -4.55 3.28 -15.71
N GLU A 23 -3.72 3.02 -16.72
CA GLU A 23 -4.16 2.34 -17.94
C GLU A 23 -4.56 0.88 -17.66
N ASN A 24 -3.83 0.16 -16.82
CA ASN A 24 -4.23 -1.16 -16.36
C ASN A 24 -5.58 -1.13 -15.62
N ALA A 25 -5.80 -0.11 -14.77
CA ALA A 25 -7.07 0.11 -14.09
C ALA A 25 -8.21 0.39 -15.09
N LYS A 26 -7.99 1.20 -16.12
CA LYS A 26 -8.98 1.48 -17.17
C LYS A 26 -9.31 0.24 -18.00
N ALA A 27 -8.32 -0.55 -18.39
CA ALA A 27 -8.52 -1.80 -19.11
C ALA A 27 -9.38 -2.79 -18.31
N GLN A 28 -9.20 -2.83 -17.00
CA GLN A 28 -10.02 -3.64 -16.10
C GLN A 28 -11.40 -3.01 -15.84
N ALA A 29 -11.49 -1.68 -15.81
CA ALA A 29 -12.74 -0.94 -15.55
C ALA A 29 -13.76 -1.04 -16.71
N ALA A 30 -13.35 -1.38 -17.92
CA ALA A 30 -14.27 -1.67 -19.01
C ALA A 30 -15.29 -2.76 -18.65
N ASN A 31 -14.99 -3.57 -17.63
CA ASN A 31 -15.88 -4.59 -17.09
C ASN A 31 -16.67 -4.14 -15.85
N PHE A 32 -16.44 -2.89 -15.32
CA PHE A 32 -17.06 -2.43 -14.07
C PHE A 32 -17.42 -0.93 -14.16
N PRO A 33 -18.71 -0.55 -14.14
CA PRO A 33 -19.14 0.85 -14.08
C PRO A 33 -18.78 1.47 -12.71
N PHE A 34 -18.41 2.77 -12.70
CA PHE A 34 -18.11 3.61 -11.53
C PHE A 34 -16.62 3.79 -11.13
N CYS A 35 -15.69 3.89 -12.08
CA CYS A 35 -14.37 4.47 -11.76
C CYS A 35 -14.44 5.99 -11.99
N THR A 36 -14.49 6.77 -10.91
CA THR A 36 -14.26 8.22 -10.96
C THR A 36 -12.77 8.44 -11.25
N ILE A 37 -12.44 9.11 -12.34
CA ILE A 37 -11.06 9.47 -12.67
C ILE A 37 -10.84 10.87 -12.11
N GLU A 38 -10.22 10.95 -10.94
CA GLU A 38 -9.66 12.22 -10.46
C GLU A 38 -8.26 12.40 -11.07
N PRO A 39 -7.87 13.62 -11.43
CA PRO A 39 -6.51 13.88 -11.88
C PRO A 39 -5.51 13.42 -10.81
N ASN A 40 -4.50 12.67 -11.23
CA ASN A 40 -3.44 12.12 -10.36
C ASN A 40 -3.88 11.06 -9.33
N VAL A 41 -5.09 10.48 -9.43
CA VAL A 41 -5.55 9.36 -8.60
C VAL A 41 -5.89 8.17 -9.49
N GLY A 42 -5.25 7.04 -9.23
CA GLY A 42 -5.51 5.77 -9.90
C GLY A 42 -6.16 4.77 -8.93
N VAL A 43 -7.37 4.32 -9.23
CA VAL A 43 -8.03 3.23 -8.49
C VAL A 43 -7.72 1.92 -9.18
N VAL A 44 -6.95 1.05 -8.54
CA VAL A 44 -6.51 -0.22 -9.12
C VAL A 44 -7.14 -1.42 -8.41
N ALA A 45 -7.37 -2.50 -9.15
CA ALA A 45 -7.75 -3.78 -8.57
C ALA A 45 -6.52 -4.44 -7.91
N VAL A 46 -6.71 -5.00 -6.73
CA VAL A 46 -5.69 -5.81 -6.06
C VAL A 46 -5.68 -7.20 -6.74
N PRO A 47 -4.55 -7.63 -7.31
CA PRO A 47 -4.45 -8.93 -7.96
C PRO A 47 -4.61 -10.06 -6.93
N ASP A 48 -5.64 -10.89 -7.12
CA ASP A 48 -5.92 -12.02 -6.23
C ASP A 48 -6.40 -13.23 -7.05
N PRO A 49 -5.57 -14.28 -7.21
CA PRO A 49 -5.92 -15.46 -8.01
C PRO A 49 -7.07 -16.27 -7.39
N ARG A 50 -7.35 -16.11 -6.09
CA ARG A 50 -8.41 -16.83 -5.39
C ARG A 50 -9.80 -16.46 -5.90
N LEU A 51 -9.98 -15.24 -6.39
CA LEU A 51 -11.27 -14.76 -6.92
C LEU A 51 -11.76 -15.57 -8.11
N ALA A 52 -10.88 -15.88 -9.06
CA ALA A 52 -11.24 -16.66 -10.24
C ALA A 52 -11.74 -18.06 -9.84
N ILE A 53 -11.02 -18.71 -8.93
CA ILE A 53 -11.34 -20.04 -8.42
C ILE A 53 -12.68 -20.04 -7.66
N LEU A 54 -12.90 -19.06 -6.78
CA LEU A 54 -14.17 -18.91 -6.05
C LEU A 54 -15.35 -18.64 -7.00
N THR A 55 -15.12 -17.85 -8.05
CA THR A 55 -16.12 -17.56 -9.09
C THR A 55 -16.55 -18.85 -9.82
N GLU A 56 -15.58 -19.69 -10.16
CA GLU A 56 -15.83 -20.98 -10.81
C GLU A 56 -16.63 -21.93 -9.89
N ILE A 57 -16.19 -22.10 -8.65
CA ILE A 57 -16.84 -22.97 -7.64
C ILE A 57 -18.30 -22.54 -7.41
N SER A 58 -18.55 -21.25 -7.30
CA SER A 58 -19.88 -20.71 -7.03
C SER A 58 -20.71 -20.44 -8.28
N LYS A 59 -20.11 -20.60 -9.47
CA LYS A 59 -20.68 -20.27 -10.78
C LYS A 59 -21.27 -18.86 -10.80
N SER A 60 -20.50 -17.91 -10.28
CA SER A 60 -20.93 -16.52 -10.12
C SER A 60 -21.04 -15.82 -11.48
N GLU A 61 -22.09 -15.01 -11.62
CA GLU A 61 -22.30 -14.18 -12.83
C GLU A 61 -21.32 -13.03 -12.94
N SER A 62 -20.78 -12.54 -11.80
CA SER A 62 -19.82 -11.45 -11.73
C SER A 62 -18.75 -11.67 -10.69
N THR A 63 -17.58 -11.06 -10.93
CA THR A 63 -16.41 -11.10 -10.03
C THR A 63 -15.95 -9.69 -9.72
N VAL A 64 -15.84 -9.32 -8.44
CA VAL A 64 -15.44 -7.97 -8.01
C VAL A 64 -14.19 -8.04 -7.14
N PRO A 65 -13.04 -7.53 -7.62
CA PRO A 65 -11.80 -7.51 -6.86
C PRO A 65 -11.81 -6.45 -5.76
N ALA A 66 -10.95 -6.64 -4.75
CA ALA A 66 -10.56 -5.58 -3.84
C ALA A 66 -9.88 -4.44 -4.60
N ARG A 67 -9.92 -3.22 -4.08
CA ARG A 67 -9.36 -2.04 -4.74
C ARG A 67 -8.56 -1.20 -3.77
N MET A 68 -7.55 -0.50 -4.30
CA MET A 68 -6.81 0.52 -3.58
C MET A 68 -6.52 1.73 -4.47
N GLU A 69 -6.17 2.85 -3.85
CA GLU A 69 -5.87 4.10 -4.54
C GLU A 69 -4.37 4.36 -4.55
N PHE A 70 -3.84 4.71 -5.73
CA PHE A 70 -2.52 5.29 -5.89
C PHE A 70 -2.66 6.75 -6.30
N VAL A 71 -1.82 7.61 -5.70
CA VAL A 71 -1.82 9.06 -5.97
C VAL A 71 -0.45 9.42 -6.56
N ASP A 72 -0.44 10.01 -7.76
CA ASP A 72 0.80 10.57 -8.31
C ASP A 72 1.10 11.88 -7.59
N ILE A 73 2.14 11.86 -6.78
CA ILE A 73 2.62 13.05 -6.09
C ILE A 73 3.72 13.68 -6.94
N ALA A 74 3.51 14.93 -7.36
CA ALA A 74 4.46 15.66 -8.18
C ALA A 74 5.87 15.60 -7.59
N GLY A 75 6.88 15.38 -8.46
CA GLY A 75 8.26 15.14 -8.01
C GLY A 75 8.81 16.24 -7.11
N LEU A 76 9.58 15.83 -6.13
CA LEU A 76 10.26 16.72 -5.20
C LEU A 76 11.39 17.46 -5.92
N VAL A 77 11.46 18.77 -5.68
CA VAL A 77 12.64 19.57 -5.98
C VAL A 77 13.36 19.84 -4.67
N LYS A 78 14.69 19.71 -4.65
CA LYS A 78 15.54 19.98 -3.48
C LYS A 78 15.20 21.34 -2.86
N GLY A 79 14.98 21.38 -1.53
CA GLY A 79 14.58 22.59 -0.81
C GLY A 79 13.08 22.74 -0.58
N ALA A 80 12.30 21.67 -0.75
CA ALA A 80 10.85 21.67 -0.54
C ALA A 80 10.44 22.04 0.90
N SER A 81 11.23 21.64 1.89
CA SER A 81 11.01 21.92 3.31
C SER A 81 11.21 23.40 3.66
N LYS A 82 11.89 24.19 2.83
CA LYS A 82 12.12 25.63 3.07
C LYS A 82 10.96 26.54 2.67
N GLY A 83 9.82 25.98 2.29
CA GLY A 83 8.55 26.72 2.25
C GLY A 83 8.26 27.51 0.98
N GLU A 84 8.94 27.26 -0.15
CA GLU A 84 8.64 27.94 -1.41
C GLU A 84 7.78 27.08 -2.34
N GLY A 85 6.53 27.48 -2.54
CA GLY A 85 5.66 27.06 -3.65
C GLY A 85 5.37 25.57 -3.75
N LEU A 86 5.96 24.88 -4.70
CA LEU A 86 5.73 23.46 -5.04
C LEU A 86 6.11 22.48 -3.92
N GLY A 87 7.09 22.82 -3.08
CA GLY A 87 7.51 21.98 -1.98
C GLY A 87 6.44 21.81 -0.90
N ASN A 88 5.75 22.87 -0.53
CA ASN A 88 4.64 22.80 0.43
C ASN A 88 3.49 21.93 -0.11
N GLN A 89 3.20 22.02 -1.41
CA GLN A 89 2.18 21.19 -2.03
C GLN A 89 2.57 19.71 -2.02
N PHE A 90 3.83 19.40 -2.30
CA PHE A 90 4.37 18.05 -2.21
C PHE A 90 4.18 17.46 -0.81
N LEU A 91 4.60 18.19 0.24
CA LEU A 91 4.46 17.74 1.63
C LEU A 91 2.98 17.60 2.04
N ALA A 92 2.10 18.50 1.56
CA ALA A 92 0.67 18.40 1.80
C ALA A 92 0.07 17.13 1.18
N ASN A 93 0.42 16.82 -0.07
CA ASN A 93 -0.04 15.62 -0.75
C ASN A 93 0.45 14.33 -0.04
N ILE A 94 1.70 14.32 0.47
CA ILE A 94 2.18 13.18 1.26
C ILE A 94 1.39 13.05 2.57
N ARG A 95 0.95 14.13 3.20
CA ARG A 95 0.11 14.03 4.41
C ARG A 95 -1.22 13.32 4.19
N GLU A 96 -1.78 13.43 2.98
CA GLU A 96 -3.10 12.87 2.63
C GLU A 96 -3.07 11.37 2.29
N VAL A 97 -1.91 10.77 2.11
CA VAL A 97 -1.76 9.33 1.81
C VAL A 97 -1.36 8.53 3.05
N ASP A 98 -1.64 7.22 3.04
CA ASP A 98 -1.40 6.33 4.17
C ASP A 98 -0.06 5.60 4.08
N ALA A 99 0.47 5.43 2.87
CA ALA A 99 1.79 4.83 2.60
C ALA A 99 2.50 5.57 1.48
N ILE A 100 3.81 5.38 1.38
CA ILE A 100 4.67 5.96 0.35
C ILE A 100 5.22 4.83 -0.53
N VAL A 101 5.08 4.98 -1.85
CA VAL A 101 5.80 4.20 -2.86
C VAL A 101 6.89 5.09 -3.42
N HIS A 102 8.11 4.85 -3.02
CA HIS A 102 9.26 5.65 -3.43
C HIS A 102 9.95 5.01 -4.63
N VAL A 103 9.76 5.59 -5.81
CA VAL A 103 10.38 5.13 -7.05
C VAL A 103 11.82 5.64 -7.10
N VAL A 104 12.77 4.72 -7.21
CA VAL A 104 14.20 5.02 -7.35
C VAL A 104 14.74 4.46 -8.66
N ARG A 105 15.59 5.24 -9.32
CA ARG A 105 16.19 4.84 -10.59
C ARG A 105 17.37 3.92 -10.37
N CYS A 106 17.23 2.68 -10.83
CA CYS A 106 18.27 1.64 -10.79
C CYS A 106 18.60 1.12 -12.19
N PHE A 107 18.63 1.99 -13.21
CA PHE A 107 18.95 1.65 -14.60
C PHE A 107 19.75 2.74 -15.27
N GLU A 108 20.60 2.36 -16.23
CA GLU A 108 21.30 3.28 -17.11
C GLU A 108 20.48 3.54 -18.38
N ASN A 109 20.45 4.79 -18.80
CA ASN A 109 19.89 5.19 -20.09
C ASN A 109 20.44 6.58 -20.45
N ASP A 110 21.23 6.65 -21.51
CA ASP A 110 21.91 7.88 -21.96
C ASP A 110 20.92 8.94 -22.50
N ASP A 111 19.74 8.51 -22.95
CA ASP A 111 18.70 9.42 -23.45
C ASP A 111 17.89 10.08 -22.31
N ILE A 112 18.01 9.59 -21.09
CA ILE A 112 17.30 10.09 -19.92
C ILE A 112 18.26 10.79 -18.97
N ILE A 113 18.27 12.13 -18.99
CA ILE A 113 19.15 12.95 -18.15
C ILE A 113 18.76 12.76 -16.67
N HIS A 114 19.77 12.42 -15.82
CA HIS A 114 19.59 12.44 -14.37
C HIS A 114 19.74 13.86 -13.82
N VAL A 115 18.92 14.24 -12.84
CA VAL A 115 18.89 15.61 -12.27
C VAL A 115 20.24 16.01 -11.68
N ASP A 116 20.94 15.08 -11.03
CA ASP A 116 22.26 15.29 -10.41
C ASP A 116 23.43 14.79 -11.27
N GLY A 117 23.19 14.45 -12.55
CA GLY A 117 24.22 14.09 -13.53
C GLY A 117 24.82 12.68 -13.39
N SER A 118 24.45 11.91 -12.37
CA SER A 118 24.85 10.50 -12.17
C SER A 118 23.75 9.70 -11.50
N ILE A 119 23.71 8.41 -11.79
CA ILE A 119 22.77 7.49 -11.14
C ILE A 119 23.32 7.09 -9.78
N ASP A 120 22.57 7.37 -8.75
CA ASP A 120 22.88 7.00 -7.36
C ASP A 120 21.56 6.87 -6.57
N PRO A 121 20.96 5.67 -6.54
CA PRO A 121 19.66 5.46 -5.91
C PRO A 121 19.66 5.70 -4.40
N LEU A 122 20.81 5.55 -3.72
CA LEU A 122 20.90 5.88 -2.29
C LEU A 122 20.79 7.38 -2.06
N ARG A 123 21.60 8.16 -2.76
CA ARG A 123 21.55 9.62 -2.70
C ARG A 123 20.14 10.13 -3.05
N ASP A 124 19.53 9.58 -4.08
CA ASP A 124 18.18 9.96 -4.53
C ASP A 124 17.12 9.68 -3.47
N ALA A 125 17.23 8.52 -2.82
CA ALA A 125 16.36 8.16 -1.69
C ALA A 125 16.59 9.06 -0.48
N GLU A 126 17.85 9.33 -0.13
CA GLU A 126 18.23 10.20 0.99
C GLU A 126 17.74 11.64 0.80
N ILE A 127 17.73 12.18 -0.42
CA ILE A 127 17.20 13.52 -0.70
C ILE A 127 15.74 13.62 -0.28
N ILE A 128 14.91 12.66 -0.65
CA ILE A 128 13.48 12.67 -0.29
C ILE A 128 13.31 12.43 1.21
N ASN A 129 14.01 11.45 1.78
CA ASN A 129 13.94 11.16 3.21
C ASN A 129 14.36 12.38 4.06
N LEU A 130 15.40 13.11 3.64
CA LEU A 130 15.84 14.32 4.34
C LEU A 130 14.80 15.42 4.29
N GLU A 131 14.16 15.67 3.15
CA GLU A 131 13.12 16.70 3.04
C GLU A 131 11.89 16.37 3.92
N LEU A 132 11.52 15.09 4.00
CA LEU A 132 10.45 14.64 4.90
C LEU A 132 10.87 14.79 6.38
N ALA A 133 12.12 14.43 6.71
CA ALA A 133 12.64 14.55 8.06
C ALA A 133 12.71 16.02 8.53
N LEU A 134 13.13 16.94 7.66
CA LEU A 134 13.16 18.36 7.95
C LEU A 134 11.75 18.93 8.18
N ALA A 135 10.77 18.51 7.41
CA ALA A 135 9.37 18.91 7.60
C ALA A 135 8.80 18.41 8.94
N ASP A 136 9.12 17.19 9.32
CA ASP A 136 8.72 16.62 10.60
C ASP A 136 9.49 17.27 11.77
N LEU A 137 10.79 17.60 11.58
CA LEU A 137 11.59 18.30 12.59
C LEU A 137 11.01 19.67 12.91
N GLU A 138 10.64 20.44 11.91
CA GLU A 138 9.97 21.75 12.13
C GLU A 138 8.64 21.59 12.89
N GLN A 139 7.89 20.54 12.58
CA GLN A 139 6.64 20.26 13.27
C GLN A 139 6.86 19.85 14.73
N ILE A 140 7.84 18.96 15.00
CA ILE A 140 8.12 18.47 16.35
C ILE A 140 8.68 19.58 17.23
N GLU A 141 9.52 20.46 16.73
CA GLU A 141 10.06 21.61 17.48
C GLU A 141 8.94 22.54 17.96
N ARG A 142 8.02 22.89 17.06
CA ARG A 142 6.83 23.69 17.42
C ARG A 142 5.94 22.99 18.46
N ARG A 143 5.82 21.67 18.39
CA ARG A 143 5.04 20.88 19.35
C ARG A 143 5.74 20.80 20.70
N LEU A 144 7.04 20.58 20.74
CA LEU A 144 7.85 20.51 21.96
C LEU A 144 7.77 21.80 22.80
N GLU A 145 7.76 22.98 22.17
CA GLU A 145 7.61 24.24 22.88
C GLU A 145 6.31 24.33 23.70
N ARG A 146 5.23 23.73 23.18
CA ARG A 146 3.92 23.70 23.84
C ARG A 146 3.86 22.62 24.91
N VAL A 147 4.26 21.41 24.56
CA VAL A 147 4.18 20.22 25.41
C VAL A 147 5.07 20.36 26.66
N ARG A 148 6.28 20.92 26.55
CA ARG A 148 7.18 21.19 27.69
C ARG A 148 6.54 22.09 28.77
N LYS A 149 5.64 23.01 28.38
CA LYS A 149 4.90 23.87 29.34
C LYS A 149 3.78 23.09 30.04
N GLN A 150 3.10 22.19 29.29
CA GLN A 150 1.97 21.39 29.76
C GLN A 150 2.43 20.21 30.62
N ALA A 151 3.53 19.56 30.29
CA ALA A 151 4.10 18.37 30.95
C ALA A 151 4.38 18.59 32.46
N ARG A 152 4.49 19.82 32.90
CA ARG A 152 4.67 20.14 34.35
C ARG A 152 3.44 19.80 35.20
N ARG A 153 2.25 19.69 34.62
CA ARG A 153 0.96 19.55 35.32
C ARG A 153 0.07 18.45 34.74
N ASP A 154 0.45 17.88 33.59
CA ASP A 154 -0.34 16.94 32.83
C ASP A 154 0.50 15.69 32.52
N PRO A 155 0.13 14.53 33.09
CA PRO A 155 0.84 13.26 32.86
C PRO A 155 0.80 12.80 31.39
N GLU A 156 -0.28 13.07 30.65
CA GLU A 156 -0.38 12.74 29.23
C GLU A 156 0.60 13.56 28.40
N ALA A 157 0.68 14.88 28.67
CA ALA A 157 1.68 15.73 28.04
C ALA A 157 3.11 15.35 28.42
N GLN A 158 3.34 14.80 29.63
CA GLN A 158 4.65 14.28 30.03
C GLN A 158 5.02 13.02 29.23
N ALA A 159 4.07 12.12 29.01
CA ALA A 159 4.27 10.92 28.18
C ALA A 159 4.54 11.30 26.70
N GLU A 160 3.74 12.23 26.15
CA GLU A 160 3.97 12.76 24.79
C GLU A 160 5.37 13.39 24.67
N LEU A 161 5.79 14.20 25.65
CA LEU A 161 7.12 14.83 25.67
C LEU A 161 8.23 13.79 25.56
N ALA A 162 8.14 12.70 26.32
CA ALA A 162 9.13 11.63 26.28
C ALA A 162 9.24 10.98 24.89
N VAL A 163 8.12 10.76 24.21
CA VAL A 163 8.10 10.21 22.84
C VAL A 163 8.71 11.20 21.85
N LEU A 164 8.34 12.48 21.92
CA LEU A 164 8.88 13.50 21.03
C LEU A 164 10.40 13.67 21.20
N GLU A 165 10.92 13.57 22.44
CA GLU A 165 12.35 13.65 22.73
C GLU A 165 13.13 12.40 22.28
N LYS A 166 12.48 11.24 22.05
CA LYS A 166 13.08 10.08 21.39
C LYS A 166 13.23 10.30 19.87
N ILE A 167 12.25 10.95 19.25
CA ILE A 167 12.16 11.11 17.79
C ILE A 167 13.01 12.30 17.31
N GLN A 168 13.03 13.41 18.02
CA GLN A 168 13.69 14.66 17.60
C GLN A 168 15.14 14.48 17.16
N PRO A 169 16.02 13.78 17.91
CA PRO A 169 17.43 13.65 17.52
C PRO A 169 17.61 12.93 16.18
N LEU A 170 16.79 11.90 15.92
CA LEU A 170 16.85 11.14 14.66
C LEU A 170 16.47 12.02 13.48
N LEU A 171 15.38 12.80 13.61
CA LEU A 171 14.99 13.74 12.55
C LEU A 171 16.05 14.82 12.34
N ALA A 172 16.73 15.27 13.39
CA ALA A 172 17.82 16.24 13.28
C ALA A 172 19.04 15.66 12.54
N ASP A 173 19.27 14.36 12.65
CA ASP A 173 20.30 13.61 11.91
C ASP A 173 19.80 13.17 10.51
N GLY A 174 18.64 13.62 10.07
CA GLY A 174 18.03 13.27 8.78
C GLY A 174 17.46 11.85 8.70
N GLN A 175 17.37 11.14 9.82
CA GLN A 175 16.83 9.79 9.89
C GLN A 175 15.30 9.81 10.04
N PRO A 176 14.58 8.88 9.38
CA PRO A 176 13.13 8.85 9.46
C PRO A 176 12.62 8.36 10.82
N ALA A 177 11.53 8.97 11.29
CA ALA A 177 10.92 8.62 12.60
C ALA A 177 10.41 7.17 12.67
N ARG A 178 10.19 6.48 11.54
CA ARG A 178 9.79 5.06 11.48
C ARG A 178 10.85 4.11 12.03
N THR A 179 12.12 4.53 12.13
CA THR A 179 13.20 3.72 12.71
C THR A 179 13.15 3.65 14.24
N VAL A 180 12.34 4.51 14.89
CA VAL A 180 12.13 4.45 16.34
C VAL A 180 11.08 3.38 16.66
N GLU A 181 11.45 2.42 17.48
CA GLU A 181 10.47 1.49 18.06
C GLU A 181 9.69 2.21 19.16
N LEU A 182 8.38 2.26 19.02
CA LEU A 182 7.44 2.81 19.99
C LEU A 182 6.45 1.72 20.42
N ALA A 183 6.06 1.76 21.69
CA ALA A 183 4.96 0.94 22.19
C ALA A 183 3.61 1.46 21.62
N GLU A 184 2.58 0.64 21.64
CA GLU A 184 1.27 0.98 21.06
C GLU A 184 0.65 2.24 21.70
N ASP A 185 0.79 2.40 23.01
CA ASP A 185 0.36 3.59 23.74
C ASP A 185 1.16 4.85 23.36
N GLU A 186 2.48 4.71 23.11
CA GLU A 186 3.34 5.79 22.61
C GLU A 186 2.94 6.21 21.19
N GLU A 187 2.61 5.24 20.31
CA GLU A 187 2.10 5.53 18.96
C GLU A 187 0.81 6.37 18.99
N LEU A 188 -0.11 6.03 19.90
CA LEU A 188 -1.37 6.75 20.03
C LEU A 188 -1.17 8.22 20.41
N LEU A 189 -0.16 8.54 21.25
CA LEU A 189 0.14 9.91 21.68
C LEU A 189 0.55 10.82 20.52
N ILE A 190 1.26 10.29 19.53
CA ILE A 190 1.79 11.07 18.39
C ILE A 190 0.98 10.92 17.11
N LYS A 191 0.00 10.01 17.07
CA LYS A 191 -0.80 9.71 15.87
C LYS A 191 -1.41 10.96 15.24
N SER A 192 -1.92 11.88 16.06
CA SER A 192 -2.55 13.12 15.60
C SER A 192 -1.56 14.09 14.95
N LEU A 193 -0.26 13.93 15.15
CA LEU A 193 0.77 14.76 14.54
C LEU A 193 0.99 14.43 13.07
N GLY A 194 0.70 13.19 12.66
CA GLY A 194 0.77 12.75 11.26
C GLY A 194 2.17 12.94 10.65
N PHE A 195 3.22 12.51 11.36
CA PHE A 195 4.59 12.57 10.86
C PHE A 195 4.74 11.87 9.52
N LEU A 196 5.36 12.55 8.56
CA LEU A 196 5.57 12.06 7.20
C LEU A 196 6.54 10.89 7.17
N THR A 197 7.61 10.99 7.97
CA THR A 197 8.65 9.95 8.06
C THR A 197 8.23 8.74 8.89
N ARG A 198 7.05 8.79 9.51
CA ARG A 198 6.47 7.63 10.21
C ARG A 198 5.58 6.79 9.31
N LYS A 199 5.20 7.32 8.15
CA LYS A 199 4.42 6.56 7.17
C LYS A 199 5.20 5.33 6.69
N PRO A 200 4.53 4.18 6.51
CA PRO A 200 5.14 3.01 5.91
C PRO A 200 5.58 3.31 4.48
N ILE A 201 6.71 2.74 4.07
CA ILE A 201 7.33 3.01 2.77
C ILE A 201 7.70 1.70 2.06
N ILE A 202 7.52 1.69 0.73
CA ILE A 202 8.09 0.71 -0.19
C ILE A 202 9.00 1.44 -1.16
N TYR A 203 10.20 0.92 -1.37
CA TYR A 203 11.07 1.33 -2.45
C TYR A 203 10.74 0.52 -3.71
N ALA A 204 10.29 1.22 -4.77
CA ALA A 204 10.11 0.65 -6.09
C ALA A 204 11.40 0.87 -6.89
N ALA A 205 12.26 -0.14 -6.90
CA ALA A 205 13.52 -0.11 -7.62
C ALA A 205 13.25 -0.31 -9.12
N ASN A 206 13.30 0.80 -9.88
CA ASN A 206 13.04 0.79 -11.31
C ASN A 206 14.32 0.43 -12.09
N VAL A 207 14.32 -0.75 -12.71
CA VAL A 207 15.45 -1.35 -13.42
C VAL A 207 15.21 -1.39 -14.93
N ALA A 208 16.25 -1.69 -15.72
CA ALA A 208 16.13 -2.01 -17.13
C ALA A 208 15.41 -3.36 -17.33
N GLU A 209 14.97 -3.64 -18.54
CA GLU A 209 14.21 -4.84 -18.90
C GLU A 209 14.95 -6.13 -18.56
N ASP A 210 16.22 -6.23 -18.93
CA ASP A 210 17.10 -7.37 -18.73
C ASP A 210 17.51 -7.60 -17.27
N GLU A 211 17.26 -6.64 -16.39
CA GLU A 211 17.56 -6.69 -14.96
C GLU A 211 16.31 -7.00 -14.10
N LEU A 212 15.14 -7.18 -14.73
CA LEU A 212 13.87 -7.32 -14.00
C LEU A 212 13.82 -8.58 -13.11
N ALA A 213 14.40 -9.69 -13.58
CA ALA A 213 14.36 -10.96 -12.86
C ALA A 213 15.30 -11.00 -11.64
N GLU A 214 16.53 -10.52 -11.78
CA GLU A 214 17.59 -10.67 -10.78
C GLU A 214 17.91 -9.36 -10.05
N GLY A 215 17.56 -8.23 -10.66
CA GLY A 215 18.01 -6.92 -10.22
C GLY A 215 19.48 -6.64 -10.58
N ASN A 216 20.07 -5.66 -9.91
CA ASN A 216 21.47 -5.26 -10.14
C ASN A 216 22.11 -4.76 -8.84
N ALA A 217 23.36 -4.27 -8.92
CA ALA A 217 24.09 -3.77 -7.76
C ALA A 217 23.41 -2.58 -7.08
N TRP A 218 22.68 -1.74 -7.80
CA TRP A 218 21.91 -0.63 -7.24
C TRP A 218 20.70 -1.12 -6.45
N VAL A 219 20.02 -2.16 -6.93
CA VAL A 219 18.93 -2.80 -6.21
C VAL A 219 19.40 -3.34 -4.86
N GLU A 220 20.57 -3.97 -4.80
CA GLU A 220 21.15 -4.46 -3.53
C GLU A 220 21.48 -3.32 -2.55
N GLN A 221 21.93 -2.17 -3.05
CA GLN A 221 22.08 -0.99 -2.21
C GLN A 221 20.76 -0.50 -1.65
N VAL A 222 19.71 -0.43 -2.47
CA VAL A 222 18.36 -0.03 -2.04
C VAL A 222 17.80 -1.03 -1.03
N LYS A 223 18.02 -2.35 -1.20
CA LYS A 223 17.63 -3.37 -0.22
C LYS A 223 18.32 -3.16 1.13
N THR A 224 19.61 -2.78 1.11
CA THR A 224 20.35 -2.48 2.34
C THR A 224 19.78 -1.26 3.07
N LEU A 225 19.46 -0.19 2.34
CA LEU A 225 18.79 0.99 2.89
C LEU A 225 17.42 0.62 3.47
N ALA A 226 16.60 -0.08 2.70
CA ALA A 226 15.27 -0.49 3.11
C ALA A 226 15.28 -1.33 4.39
N ALA A 227 16.24 -2.27 4.52
CA ALA A 227 16.41 -3.07 5.72
C ALA A 227 16.71 -2.22 6.96
N SER A 228 17.53 -1.15 6.82
CA SER A 228 17.83 -0.23 7.93
C SER A 228 16.62 0.59 8.40
N GLU A 229 15.62 0.76 7.52
CA GLU A 229 14.40 1.53 7.77
C GLU A 229 13.16 0.67 8.03
N ASN A 230 13.32 -0.66 8.12
CA ASN A 230 12.24 -1.65 8.22
C ASN A 230 11.22 -1.50 7.04
N ALA A 231 11.74 -1.18 5.86
CA ALA A 231 10.99 -1.00 4.63
C ALA A 231 11.15 -2.19 3.68
N GLN A 232 10.29 -2.28 2.67
CA GLN A 232 10.35 -3.31 1.63
C GLN A 232 10.88 -2.74 0.32
N VAL A 233 11.41 -3.63 -0.54
CA VAL A 233 11.82 -3.29 -1.92
C VAL A 233 11.05 -4.16 -2.88
N VAL A 234 10.52 -3.54 -3.94
CA VAL A 234 9.92 -4.23 -5.08
C VAL A 234 10.70 -3.84 -6.32
N ILE A 235 11.17 -4.83 -7.09
CA ILE A 235 11.82 -4.62 -8.37
C ILE A 235 10.74 -4.43 -9.42
N ILE A 236 10.84 -3.36 -10.20
CA ILE A 236 9.93 -3.05 -11.30
C ILE A 236 10.73 -2.59 -12.52
N SER A 237 10.13 -2.73 -13.70
CA SER A 237 10.55 -1.98 -14.88
C SER A 237 9.35 -1.21 -15.41
N ALA A 238 9.37 0.10 -15.22
CA ALA A 238 8.26 0.95 -15.68
C ALA A 238 8.09 0.89 -17.20
N GLN A 239 9.17 0.63 -17.94
CA GLN A 239 9.16 0.43 -19.39
C GLN A 239 8.43 -0.87 -19.73
N VAL A 240 8.80 -1.99 -19.12
CA VAL A 240 8.15 -3.30 -19.33
C VAL A 240 6.66 -3.22 -19.00
N GLU A 241 6.30 -2.55 -17.90
CA GLU A 241 4.89 -2.37 -17.55
C GLU A 241 4.09 -1.58 -18.59
N ALA A 242 4.70 -0.58 -19.21
CA ALA A 242 4.08 0.16 -20.30
C ALA A 242 3.94 -0.70 -21.57
N GLU A 243 4.95 -1.48 -21.93
CA GLU A 243 4.93 -2.39 -23.08
C GLU A 243 3.89 -3.51 -22.92
N LEU A 244 3.76 -4.07 -21.70
CA LEU A 244 2.74 -5.08 -21.40
C LEU A 244 1.31 -4.59 -21.67
N LEU A 245 1.04 -3.29 -21.56
CA LEU A 245 -0.30 -2.75 -21.85
C LEU A 245 -0.63 -2.77 -23.34
N GLU A 246 0.38 -2.68 -24.19
CA GLU A 246 0.23 -2.70 -25.64
C GLU A 246 0.06 -4.12 -26.21
N LEU A 247 0.49 -5.14 -25.44
CA LEU A 247 0.42 -6.54 -25.84
C LEU A 247 -0.97 -7.15 -25.61
N PRO A 248 -1.44 -8.06 -26.49
CA PRO A 248 -2.57 -8.94 -26.23
C PRO A 248 -2.39 -9.75 -24.94
N ALA A 249 -3.48 -10.08 -24.26
CA ALA A 249 -3.42 -10.73 -22.94
C ALA A 249 -2.71 -12.11 -22.96
N ASP A 250 -2.83 -12.84 -24.03
CA ASP A 250 -2.19 -14.13 -24.26
C ASP A 250 -0.68 -14.03 -24.50
N GLU A 251 -0.21 -12.94 -25.12
CA GLU A 251 1.20 -12.68 -25.36
C GLU A 251 1.96 -12.18 -24.13
N ARG A 252 1.26 -11.57 -23.15
CA ARG A 252 1.88 -11.01 -21.93
C ARG A 252 2.58 -12.08 -21.09
N ILE A 253 2.01 -13.28 -21.01
CA ILE A 253 2.58 -14.37 -20.22
C ILE A 253 3.89 -14.83 -20.85
N ASP A 254 3.91 -15.02 -22.18
CA ASP A 254 5.10 -15.44 -22.91
C ASP A 254 6.20 -14.38 -22.85
N PHE A 255 5.83 -13.09 -22.93
CA PHE A 255 6.75 -11.98 -22.81
C PHE A 255 7.42 -11.95 -21.42
N LEU A 256 6.64 -12.04 -20.34
CA LEU A 256 7.18 -12.10 -18.97
C LEU A 256 8.05 -13.35 -18.74
N ALA A 257 7.63 -14.50 -19.25
CA ALA A 257 8.43 -15.73 -19.18
C ALA A 257 9.76 -15.61 -19.91
N ALA A 258 9.82 -14.90 -21.06
CA ALA A 258 11.04 -14.60 -21.77
C ALA A 258 12.01 -13.71 -20.96
N LEU A 259 11.48 -12.84 -20.10
CA LEU A 259 12.24 -12.03 -19.16
C LEU A 259 12.60 -12.76 -17.86
N GLY A 260 12.21 -14.03 -17.72
CA GLY A 260 12.51 -14.83 -16.52
C GLY A 260 11.65 -14.50 -15.30
N VAL A 261 10.49 -13.86 -15.49
CA VAL A 261 9.57 -13.51 -14.39
C VAL A 261 8.19 -14.12 -14.63
N GLU A 262 7.51 -14.50 -13.55
CA GLU A 262 6.17 -15.11 -13.62
C GLU A 262 5.07 -14.04 -13.76
N GLU A 263 5.33 -12.82 -13.27
CA GLU A 263 4.38 -11.71 -13.31
C GLU A 263 5.06 -10.35 -13.39
N GLY A 264 4.34 -9.33 -13.85
CA GLY A 264 4.83 -7.96 -13.89
C GLY A 264 5.04 -7.35 -12.49
N GLY A 265 6.03 -6.49 -12.37
CA GLY A 265 6.39 -5.80 -11.12
C GLY A 265 5.25 -4.95 -10.56
N LEU A 266 4.35 -4.47 -11.43
CA LEU A 266 3.17 -3.71 -11.02
C LEU A 266 2.22 -4.51 -10.13
N LYS A 267 1.97 -5.77 -10.45
CA LYS A 267 1.14 -6.65 -9.62
C LYS A 267 1.77 -6.90 -8.26
N SER A 268 3.08 -7.14 -8.24
CA SER A 268 3.86 -7.30 -7.02
C SER A 268 3.84 -6.03 -6.16
N LEU A 269 3.97 -4.85 -6.80
CA LEU A 269 3.91 -3.56 -6.11
C LEU A 269 2.53 -3.33 -5.46
N ILE A 270 1.45 -3.60 -6.18
CA ILE A 270 0.08 -3.45 -5.65
C ILE A 270 -0.11 -4.36 -4.42
N ARG A 271 0.28 -5.63 -4.49
CA ARG A 271 0.17 -6.57 -3.36
C ARG A 271 1.04 -6.15 -2.18
N ALA A 272 2.31 -5.85 -2.43
CA ALA A 272 3.22 -5.40 -1.38
C ALA A 272 2.71 -4.14 -0.67
N THR A 273 2.13 -3.19 -1.42
CA THR A 273 1.53 -1.98 -0.85
C THR A 273 0.28 -2.29 -0.03
N TYR A 274 -0.55 -3.23 -0.48
CA TYR A 274 -1.73 -3.69 0.23
C TYR A 274 -1.36 -4.33 1.57
N ASP A 275 -0.36 -5.20 1.57
CA ASP A 275 0.16 -5.85 2.78
C ASP A 275 0.82 -4.85 3.73
N LEU A 276 1.59 -3.89 3.20
CA LEU A 276 2.25 -2.84 3.98
C LEU A 276 1.25 -1.99 4.77
N LEU A 277 0.08 -1.73 4.19
CA LEU A 277 -1.01 -1.00 4.84
C LEU A 277 -1.77 -1.85 5.88
N GLY A 278 -1.33 -3.08 6.14
CA GLY A 278 -1.99 -3.99 7.07
C GLY A 278 -3.38 -4.42 6.60
N LEU A 279 -3.63 -4.35 5.29
CA LEU A 279 -4.90 -4.75 4.71
C LEU A 279 -5.00 -6.27 4.59
N ARG A 280 -6.21 -6.76 4.68
CA ARG A 280 -6.56 -8.18 4.51
C ARG A 280 -7.80 -8.28 3.65
N THR A 281 -7.96 -9.45 3.04
CA THR A 281 -9.08 -9.75 2.17
C THR A 281 -9.91 -10.87 2.75
N TYR A 282 -11.21 -10.68 2.85
CA TYR A 282 -12.18 -11.76 2.98
C TYR A 282 -13.08 -11.77 1.74
N PHE A 283 -13.75 -12.88 1.51
CA PHE A 283 -14.60 -13.08 0.34
C PHE A 283 -16.05 -13.30 0.73
N THR A 284 -16.95 -12.83 -0.12
CA THR A 284 -18.30 -13.31 -0.22
C THR A 284 -18.49 -13.96 -1.58
N THR A 285 -19.12 -15.13 -1.65
CA THR A 285 -19.32 -15.84 -2.90
C THR A 285 -20.71 -16.45 -2.98
N GLY A 286 -21.30 -16.44 -4.16
CA GLY A 286 -22.60 -16.96 -4.46
C GLY A 286 -22.92 -16.87 -5.95
N PRO A 287 -24.10 -17.37 -6.40
CA PRO A 287 -24.43 -17.41 -7.82
C PRO A 287 -24.43 -16.05 -8.53
N LYS A 288 -24.79 -14.98 -7.84
CA LYS A 288 -24.84 -13.63 -8.42
C LYS A 288 -23.45 -12.99 -8.51
N GLU A 289 -22.67 -13.12 -7.44
CA GLU A 289 -21.41 -12.38 -7.32
C GLU A 289 -20.41 -13.12 -6.42
N THR A 290 -19.14 -13.13 -6.82
CA THR A 290 -17.99 -13.35 -5.97
C THR A 290 -17.25 -12.02 -5.80
N ARG A 291 -17.05 -11.61 -4.54
CA ARG A 291 -16.40 -10.33 -4.23
C ARG A 291 -15.34 -10.47 -3.16
N ALA A 292 -14.22 -9.79 -3.37
CA ALA A 292 -13.19 -9.55 -2.37
C ALA A 292 -13.47 -8.24 -1.63
N TRP A 293 -13.41 -8.29 -0.31
CA TRP A 293 -13.63 -7.15 0.58
C TRP A 293 -12.35 -6.82 1.32
N THR A 294 -11.99 -5.56 1.34
CA THR A 294 -10.81 -5.07 2.05
C THR A 294 -11.15 -4.73 3.49
N ILE A 295 -10.39 -5.28 4.43
CA ILE A 295 -10.44 -4.96 5.85
C ILE A 295 -9.04 -4.61 6.37
N ILE A 296 -8.97 -3.99 7.53
CA ILE A 296 -7.72 -3.83 8.28
C ILE A 296 -7.52 -5.09 9.14
N ALA A 297 -6.29 -5.59 9.21
CA ALA A 297 -5.95 -6.73 10.06
C ALA A 297 -6.43 -6.49 11.50
N GLY A 298 -7.02 -7.52 12.11
CA GLY A 298 -7.58 -7.42 13.46
C GLY A 298 -9.05 -6.99 13.55
N MET A 299 -9.70 -6.63 12.43
CA MET A 299 -11.14 -6.34 12.45
C MET A 299 -11.97 -7.54 12.87
N SER A 300 -12.96 -7.29 13.73
CA SER A 300 -13.95 -8.29 14.13
C SER A 300 -14.99 -8.54 13.04
N ALA A 301 -15.70 -9.67 13.11
CA ALA A 301 -16.74 -10.02 12.15
C ALA A 301 -17.83 -8.94 11.98
N PRO A 302 -18.35 -8.27 13.02
CA PRO A 302 -19.26 -7.14 12.85
C PRO A 302 -18.63 -5.97 12.08
N GLN A 303 -17.39 -5.59 12.38
CA GLN A 303 -16.68 -4.53 11.67
C GLN A 303 -16.48 -4.88 10.20
N ALA A 304 -16.09 -6.12 9.90
CA ALA A 304 -15.96 -6.62 8.53
C ALA A 304 -17.33 -6.61 7.79
N ALA A 305 -18.41 -6.98 8.46
CA ALA A 305 -19.77 -6.86 7.90
C ALA A 305 -20.12 -5.39 7.60
N GLY A 306 -19.66 -4.46 8.43
CA GLY A 306 -19.83 -3.02 8.26
C GLY A 306 -19.18 -2.47 6.98
N VAL A 307 -18.12 -3.11 6.48
CA VAL A 307 -17.50 -2.77 5.21
C VAL A 307 -18.46 -3.00 4.03
N ILE A 308 -19.36 -3.98 4.13
CA ILE A 308 -20.41 -4.22 3.13
C ILE A 308 -21.48 -3.13 3.24
N HIS A 309 -22.02 -2.95 4.44
CA HIS A 309 -23.05 -1.96 4.76
C HIS A 309 -23.16 -1.75 6.28
N THR A 310 -23.39 -0.51 6.71
CA THR A 310 -23.53 -0.18 8.15
C THR A 310 -24.64 -0.93 8.86
N ASP A 311 -25.70 -1.31 8.14
CA ASP A 311 -26.79 -2.10 8.71
C ASP A 311 -26.34 -3.53 9.02
N PHE A 312 -25.39 -4.10 8.27
CA PHE A 312 -24.84 -5.42 8.55
C PHE A 312 -24.05 -5.43 9.86
N GLU A 313 -23.33 -4.35 10.16
CA GLU A 313 -22.65 -4.18 11.43
C GLU A 313 -23.63 -4.04 12.60
N ARG A 314 -24.61 -3.15 12.47
CA ARG A 314 -25.61 -2.87 13.52
C ARG A 314 -26.47 -4.08 13.82
N GLY A 315 -26.94 -4.77 12.80
CA GLY A 315 -27.82 -5.92 12.90
C GLY A 315 -27.09 -7.26 12.97
N PHE A 316 -25.74 -7.28 13.14
CA PHE A 316 -24.94 -8.50 13.11
C PHE A 316 -25.43 -9.54 14.12
N ILE A 317 -25.68 -10.75 13.64
CA ILE A 317 -26.06 -11.91 14.45
C ILE A 317 -24.88 -12.89 14.52
N ARG A 318 -24.41 -13.34 13.37
CA ARG A 318 -23.28 -14.27 13.22
C ARG A 318 -22.74 -14.25 11.77
N ALA A 319 -21.55 -14.80 11.59
CA ALA A 319 -20.99 -15.08 10.27
C ALA A 319 -20.84 -16.61 10.08
N GLU A 320 -21.30 -17.12 8.95
CA GLU A 320 -20.96 -18.47 8.50
C GLU A 320 -19.65 -18.36 7.73
N THR A 321 -18.58 -18.95 8.26
CA THR A 321 -17.20 -18.73 7.80
C THR A 321 -16.53 -20.05 7.46
N ILE A 322 -15.83 -20.09 6.34
CA ILE A 322 -14.95 -21.18 5.94
C ILE A 322 -13.63 -20.61 5.44
N ALA A 323 -12.51 -21.23 5.78
CA ALA A 323 -11.22 -20.85 5.22
C ALA A 323 -11.15 -21.20 3.73
N TYR A 324 -10.53 -20.31 2.93
CA TYR A 324 -10.38 -20.53 1.48
C TYR A 324 -9.80 -21.91 1.14
N PRO A 325 -8.69 -22.38 1.75
CA PRO A 325 -8.15 -23.71 1.44
C PRO A 325 -9.14 -24.85 1.65
N ASP A 326 -9.92 -24.80 2.74
CA ASP A 326 -10.91 -25.83 3.06
C ASP A 326 -12.04 -25.87 2.00
N LEU A 327 -12.44 -24.68 1.52
CA LEU A 327 -13.46 -24.60 0.47
C LEU A 327 -12.96 -25.18 -0.85
N ILE A 328 -11.70 -24.90 -1.21
CA ILE A 328 -11.10 -25.42 -2.45
C ILE A 328 -10.94 -26.92 -2.40
N GLU A 329 -10.43 -27.47 -1.30
CA GLU A 329 -10.26 -28.93 -1.12
C GLU A 329 -11.59 -29.69 -1.31
N HIS A 330 -12.70 -29.12 -0.87
CA HIS A 330 -14.00 -29.79 -0.92
C HIS A 330 -14.89 -29.38 -2.12
N GLY A 331 -14.47 -28.37 -2.89
CA GLY A 331 -15.09 -27.96 -4.16
C GLY A 331 -16.48 -27.31 -4.04
N SER A 332 -17.09 -27.26 -2.85
CA SER A 332 -18.35 -26.54 -2.62
C SER A 332 -18.63 -26.27 -1.15
N MET A 333 -19.40 -25.19 -0.88
CA MET A 333 -19.87 -24.86 0.48
C MET A 333 -20.65 -26.00 1.15
N ASN A 334 -21.44 -26.75 0.38
CA ASN A 334 -22.24 -27.87 0.91
C ASN A 334 -21.37 -29.03 1.35
N ALA A 335 -20.40 -29.43 0.51
CA ALA A 335 -19.47 -30.50 0.85
C ALA A 335 -18.61 -30.14 2.08
N ALA A 336 -18.13 -28.91 2.15
CA ALA A 336 -17.39 -28.41 3.31
C ALA A 336 -18.25 -28.37 4.59
N LYS A 337 -19.53 -28.02 4.48
CA LYS A 337 -20.49 -28.06 5.59
C LYS A 337 -20.73 -29.48 6.12
N GLU A 338 -20.86 -30.46 5.24
CA GLU A 338 -21.01 -31.88 5.61
C GLU A 338 -19.78 -32.42 6.35
N LYS A 339 -18.61 -31.83 6.12
CA LYS A 339 -17.37 -32.13 6.84
C LYS A 339 -17.20 -31.34 8.14
N GLY A 340 -18.15 -30.46 8.47
CA GLY A 340 -18.08 -29.63 9.68
C GLY A 340 -17.09 -28.46 9.60
N LEU A 341 -16.61 -28.10 8.40
CA LEU A 341 -15.64 -27.03 8.18
C LEU A 341 -16.28 -25.63 8.12
N LEU A 342 -17.61 -25.56 7.88
CA LEU A 342 -18.36 -24.32 7.94
C LEU A 342 -18.62 -23.95 9.40
N ARG A 343 -17.91 -22.96 9.89
CA ARG A 343 -17.96 -22.46 11.27
C ARG A 343 -19.05 -21.39 11.40
N SER A 344 -19.63 -21.29 12.59
CA SER A 344 -20.56 -20.21 12.95
C SER A 344 -19.85 -19.29 13.94
N GLU A 345 -19.42 -18.13 13.46
CA GLU A 345 -18.60 -17.19 14.21
C GLU A 345 -19.45 -16.06 14.82
N GLY A 346 -19.14 -15.69 16.05
CA GLY A 346 -19.79 -14.63 16.80
C GLY A 346 -19.14 -13.25 16.61
N LYS A 347 -19.52 -12.31 17.51
CA LYS A 347 -19.08 -10.91 17.43
C LYS A 347 -17.59 -10.72 17.70
N ASP A 348 -16.99 -11.60 18.49
CA ASP A 348 -15.59 -11.50 18.91
C ASP A 348 -14.63 -12.19 17.93
N TYR A 349 -15.14 -12.78 16.85
CA TYR A 349 -14.31 -13.42 15.84
C TYR A 349 -13.51 -12.38 15.08
N THR A 350 -12.18 -12.52 15.09
CA THR A 350 -11.28 -11.73 14.26
C THR A 350 -11.15 -12.37 12.88
N VAL A 351 -11.57 -11.64 11.85
CA VAL A 351 -11.56 -12.12 10.45
C VAL A 351 -10.14 -12.37 10.00
N GLN A 352 -9.94 -13.54 9.39
CA GLN A 352 -8.64 -13.97 8.88
C GLN A 352 -8.51 -13.70 7.37
N GLU A 353 -7.26 -13.60 6.91
CA GLU A 353 -6.96 -13.49 5.49
C GLU A 353 -7.49 -14.71 4.73
N GLY A 354 -8.29 -14.46 3.69
CA GLY A 354 -8.86 -15.53 2.87
C GLY A 354 -10.12 -16.19 3.43
N ASP A 355 -10.71 -15.71 4.51
CA ASP A 355 -12.00 -16.20 4.97
C ASP A 355 -13.08 -16.00 3.89
N VAL A 356 -13.89 -17.03 3.65
CA VAL A 356 -15.10 -16.93 2.83
C VAL A 356 -16.29 -16.89 3.75
N MET A 357 -17.05 -15.77 3.73
CA MET A 357 -18.00 -15.43 4.77
C MET A 357 -19.41 -15.16 4.23
N LEU A 358 -20.41 -15.55 5.00
CA LEU A 358 -21.81 -15.18 4.79
C LEU A 358 -22.37 -14.60 6.10
N PHE A 359 -22.65 -13.31 6.10
CA PHE A 359 -23.18 -12.61 7.26
C PHE A 359 -24.69 -12.83 7.42
N ARG A 360 -25.11 -13.12 8.66
CA ARG A 360 -26.50 -13.15 9.09
C ARG A 360 -26.75 -11.94 9.98
N PHE A 361 -27.69 -11.13 9.59
CA PHE A 361 -28.04 -9.88 10.27
C PHE A 361 -29.57 -9.69 10.29
N ASN A 362 -30.01 -8.85 11.20
CA ASN A 362 -31.40 -8.42 11.28
C ASN A 362 -31.46 -6.92 11.57
N VAL A 363 -32.17 -6.17 10.74
CA VAL A 363 -32.33 -4.70 10.80
C VAL A 363 -33.80 -4.37 11.09
#